data_b3d3870a0e98515a3ef616abb4ab01a4
#
_entry.id   b3d3870a0e98515a3ef616abb4ab01a4
#
_cell.length_a   1.000
_cell.length_b   1.000
_cell.length_c   1.000
_cell.angle_alpha   90.00
_cell.angle_beta   90.00
_cell.angle_gamma   90.00
#
_symmetry.space_group_name_H-M   'P 1'
#
loop_
_entity.id
_entity.type
_entity.pdbx_description
1 polymer ?
#
loop_
_entity_poly.entity_id
_entity_poly.type
_entity_poly.pdbx_seq_one_letter_code
_entity_poly.pdbx_strand_id
1 'polypeptide(L)'
;MMRLVRVATLVACSSLMGAALCRAQMASATGSDESRAYLEVTAAATVGHNASGSFGAEGGLRVMNGLDAFLEAGHMRNIGTSALDARAQVIGNAVGAVTASHYEVNYFDLGVRYHLPITGMLHPFVVLGAGVAQVRSVTNFTVGGVATSPDALGISLGSDLGGALKKPLLTLGGGVTAKFAKRYFVDGSLRYGRILARTNQIENDTGINTTRLQLGVGVKF
;
A
#
# COMPACT_ATOMS: atom_id res chain seq x y z
N MET A 1 -13.85 22.93 8.46
CA MET A 1 -14.55 21.67 8.18
C MET A 1 -13.64 20.49 7.81
N MET A 2 -12.47 20.70 7.20
CA MET A 2 -11.57 19.61 6.73
C MET A 2 -10.83 18.81 7.83
N ARG A 3 -10.71 19.33 9.06
CA ARG A 3 -10.02 18.62 10.17
C ARG A 3 -10.88 17.58 10.87
N LEU A 4 -12.21 17.77 10.91
CA LEU A 4 -13.13 16.81 11.55
C LEU A 4 -13.28 15.48 10.77
N VAL A 5 -13.19 15.51 9.44
CA VAL A 5 -13.30 14.31 8.61
C VAL A 5 -12.11 13.37 8.80
N ARG A 6 -10.90 13.91 9.03
CA ARG A 6 -9.68 13.10 9.26
C ARG A 6 -9.71 12.33 10.58
N VAL A 7 -10.32 12.90 11.61
CA VAL A 7 -10.44 12.24 12.93
C VAL A 7 -11.49 11.14 12.90
N ALA A 8 -12.60 11.35 12.18
CA ALA A 8 -13.67 10.35 12.05
C ALA A 8 -13.21 9.08 11.32
N THR A 9 -12.34 9.20 10.30
CA THR A 9 -11.83 8.04 9.56
C THR A 9 -10.87 7.19 10.41
N LEU A 10 -10.05 7.81 11.25
CA LEU A 10 -9.13 7.10 12.16
C LEU A 10 -9.88 6.38 13.28
N VAL A 11 -10.95 6.98 13.82
CA VAL A 11 -11.77 6.38 14.88
C VAL A 11 -12.60 5.21 14.35
N ALA A 12 -13.10 5.27 13.10
CA ALA A 12 -13.85 4.17 12.50
C ALA A 12 -12.98 2.93 12.22
N CYS A 13 -11.72 3.11 11.81
CA CYS A 13 -10.78 1.99 11.65
C CYS A 13 -10.41 1.32 12.99
N SER A 14 -10.25 2.10 14.06
CA SER A 14 -9.91 1.54 15.38
C SER A 14 -11.06 0.76 16.02
N SER A 15 -12.31 1.15 15.78
CA SER A 15 -13.49 0.45 16.32
C SER A 15 -13.79 -0.87 15.58
N LEU A 16 -13.50 -0.98 14.28
CA LEU A 16 -13.63 -2.23 13.53
C LEU A 16 -12.56 -3.27 13.92
N MET A 17 -11.33 -2.84 14.20
CA MET A 17 -10.27 -3.72 14.72
C MET A 17 -10.59 -4.25 16.11
N GLY A 18 -11.18 -3.44 17.01
CA GLY A 18 -11.57 -3.85 18.36
C GLY A 18 -12.67 -4.93 18.36
N ALA A 19 -13.65 -4.84 17.47
CA ALA A 19 -14.74 -5.82 17.38
C ALA A 19 -14.27 -7.17 16.80
N ALA A 20 -13.31 -7.18 15.88
CA ALA A 20 -12.70 -8.41 15.34
C ALA A 20 -11.84 -9.13 16.39
N LEU A 21 -11.10 -8.39 17.21
CA LEU A 21 -10.29 -8.92 18.31
C LEU A 21 -11.15 -9.56 19.42
N CYS A 22 -12.29 -8.95 19.80
CA CYS A 22 -13.20 -9.53 20.79
C CYS A 22 -13.85 -10.85 20.31
N ARG A 23 -14.22 -10.99 19.05
CA ARG A 23 -14.77 -12.24 18.50
C ARG A 23 -13.72 -13.35 18.37
N ALA A 24 -12.47 -12.99 18.07
CA ALA A 24 -11.36 -13.94 18.03
C ALA A 24 -11.07 -14.55 19.41
N GLN A 25 -11.28 -13.81 20.49
CA GLN A 25 -11.11 -14.31 21.85
C GLN A 25 -12.22 -15.26 22.29
N MET A 26 -13.46 -15.08 21.81
CA MET A 26 -14.57 -16.01 22.13
C MET A 26 -14.50 -17.35 21.38
N ALA A 27 -13.84 -17.40 20.23
CA ALA A 27 -13.69 -18.63 19.46
C ALA A 27 -12.56 -19.55 19.97
N SER A 28 -11.72 -19.08 20.89
CA SER A 28 -10.59 -19.84 21.45
C SER A 28 -10.97 -20.85 22.56
N ALA A 29 -12.26 -20.97 22.89
CA ALA A 29 -12.72 -21.82 24.01
C ALA A 29 -12.98 -23.28 23.62
N THR A 30 -12.82 -23.68 22.37
CA THR A 30 -13.01 -25.07 21.93
C THR A 30 -11.76 -25.57 21.20
N GLY A 31 -10.98 -26.34 21.93
CA GLY A 31 -9.73 -27.01 21.61
C GLY A 31 -9.46 -27.44 20.17
N SER A 32 -8.78 -26.59 19.42
CA SER A 32 -7.84 -26.98 18.39
C SER A 32 -6.74 -25.92 18.33
N ASP A 33 -5.51 -26.35 18.42
CA ASP A 33 -4.27 -25.57 18.48
C ASP A 33 -3.97 -24.82 17.14
N GLU A 34 -4.97 -24.53 16.31
CA GLU A 34 -4.89 -23.82 15.05
C GLU A 34 -5.38 -22.38 15.21
N SER A 35 -4.42 -21.48 15.33
CA SER A 35 -4.67 -20.03 15.25
C SER A 35 -5.48 -19.69 14.01
N ARG A 36 -6.63 -19.06 14.20
CA ARG A 36 -7.57 -18.70 13.13
C ARG A 36 -7.37 -17.30 12.59
N ALA A 37 -6.62 -16.47 13.30
CA ALA A 37 -6.38 -15.11 12.91
C ALA A 37 -4.90 -14.74 13.08
N TYR A 38 -4.44 -13.74 12.35
CA TYR A 38 -3.13 -13.14 12.54
C TYR A 38 -3.18 -11.62 12.34
N LEU A 39 -2.20 -10.96 12.93
CA LEU A 39 -1.90 -9.56 12.69
C LEU A 39 -0.39 -9.43 12.40
N GLU A 40 -0.05 -8.66 11.40
CA GLU A 40 1.32 -8.46 10.92
C GLU A 40 1.57 -6.98 10.68
N VAL A 41 2.75 -6.50 11.04
CA VAL A 41 3.28 -5.20 10.61
C VAL A 41 4.38 -5.42 9.61
N THR A 42 4.43 -4.58 8.58
CA THR A 42 5.31 -4.79 7.44
C THR A 42 6.11 -3.54 7.13
N ALA A 43 7.35 -3.76 6.70
CA ALA A 43 8.20 -2.76 6.08
C ALA A 43 8.71 -3.30 4.75
N ALA A 44 8.78 -2.46 3.73
CA ALA A 44 9.21 -2.90 2.41
C ALA A 44 10.07 -1.85 1.71
N ALA A 45 10.95 -2.35 0.82
CA ALA A 45 11.54 -1.56 -0.23
C ALA A 45 10.64 -1.65 -1.47
N THR A 46 10.18 -0.50 -1.95
CA THR A 46 9.44 -0.41 -3.21
C THR A 46 10.45 -0.18 -4.32
N VAL A 47 10.44 -1.08 -5.29
CA VAL A 47 11.30 -1.02 -6.48
C VAL A 47 10.44 -0.56 -7.66
N GLY A 48 10.86 0.52 -8.29
CA GLY A 48 10.20 1.12 -9.44
C GLY A 48 11.17 2.07 -10.11
N HIS A 49 10.67 3.14 -10.74
CA HIS A 49 11.52 4.19 -11.30
C HIS A 49 12.37 4.86 -10.21
N ASN A 50 11.79 5.06 -9.03
CA ASN A 50 12.49 5.52 -7.83
C ASN A 50 12.37 4.45 -6.74
N ALA A 51 13.51 3.99 -6.21
CA ALA A 51 13.51 3.11 -5.05
C ALA A 51 13.06 3.90 -3.80
N SER A 52 12.09 3.39 -3.07
CA SER A 52 11.55 4.07 -1.88
C SER A 52 11.12 3.07 -0.82
N GLY A 53 10.89 3.57 0.40
CA GLY A 53 10.37 2.75 1.49
C GLY A 53 8.84 2.72 1.51
N SER A 54 8.28 1.62 2.00
CA SER A 54 6.87 1.50 2.34
C SER A 54 6.69 0.79 3.67
N PHE A 55 5.55 1.01 4.31
CA PHE A 55 5.17 0.34 5.56
C PHE A 55 3.67 0.09 5.57
N GLY A 56 3.26 -0.92 6.31
CA GLY A 56 1.85 -1.29 6.40
C GLY A 56 1.55 -2.21 7.56
N ALA A 57 0.29 -2.59 7.64
CA ALA A 57 -0.21 -3.63 8.54
C ALA A 57 -1.18 -4.52 7.78
N GLU A 58 -1.12 -5.81 8.06
CA GLU A 58 -1.99 -6.83 7.49
C GLU A 58 -2.65 -7.62 8.61
N GLY A 59 -3.96 -7.86 8.50
CA GLY A 59 -4.69 -8.78 9.35
C GLY A 59 -5.35 -9.85 8.50
N GLY A 60 -5.32 -11.09 8.96
CA GLY A 60 -5.92 -12.20 8.23
C GLY A 60 -6.70 -13.16 9.09
N LEU A 61 -7.65 -13.82 8.44
CA LEU A 61 -8.52 -14.85 9.03
C LEU A 61 -8.43 -16.11 8.19
N ARG A 62 -8.26 -17.26 8.84
CA ARG A 62 -8.29 -18.56 8.18
C ARG A 62 -9.72 -18.88 7.73
N VAL A 63 -9.90 -19.06 6.43
CA VAL A 63 -11.18 -19.42 5.82
C VAL A 63 -11.29 -20.95 5.65
N MET A 64 -10.18 -21.57 5.25
CA MET A 64 -10.05 -23.02 5.11
C MET A 64 -8.59 -23.44 5.26
N ASN A 65 -8.34 -24.77 5.30
CA ASN A 65 -6.97 -25.26 5.42
C ASN A 65 -6.08 -24.71 4.31
N GLY A 66 -5.03 -24.00 4.74
CA GLY A 66 -4.06 -23.38 3.83
C GLY A 66 -4.53 -22.10 3.17
N LEU A 67 -5.76 -21.61 3.40
CA LEU A 67 -6.27 -20.39 2.79
C LEU A 67 -6.72 -19.40 3.87
N ASP A 68 -6.08 -18.24 3.87
CA ASP A 68 -6.43 -17.12 4.73
C ASP A 68 -7.00 -15.98 3.86
N ALA A 69 -8.08 -15.34 4.30
CA ALA A 69 -8.49 -14.04 3.79
C ALA A 69 -7.74 -12.96 4.54
N PHE A 70 -7.21 -11.96 3.84
CA PHE A 70 -6.45 -10.88 4.47
C PHE A 70 -6.96 -9.50 4.09
N LEU A 71 -6.62 -8.55 4.94
CA LEU A 71 -6.81 -7.13 4.77
C LEU A 71 -5.48 -6.44 5.04
N GLU A 72 -4.97 -5.69 4.09
CA GLU A 72 -3.74 -4.91 4.20
C GLU A 72 -4.04 -3.42 4.05
N ALA A 73 -3.45 -2.60 4.90
CA ALA A 73 -3.42 -1.15 4.73
C ALA A 73 -1.98 -0.66 4.85
N GLY A 74 -1.58 0.28 4.01
CA GLY A 74 -0.21 0.75 4.04
C GLY A 74 0.03 2.05 3.28
N HIS A 75 1.27 2.49 3.37
CA HIS A 75 1.76 3.70 2.77
C HIS A 75 3.04 3.40 1.97
N MET A 76 3.07 3.84 0.71
CA MET A 76 4.26 3.81 -0.15
C MET A 76 4.72 5.24 -0.40
N ARG A 77 6.00 5.49 -0.16
CA ARG A 77 6.64 6.75 -0.50
C ARG A 77 7.02 6.72 -1.98
N ASN A 78 7.08 7.82 -2.60
CA ASN A 78 7.60 8.10 -3.94
C ASN A 78 7.59 6.93 -4.96
N ILE A 79 6.42 6.64 -5.49
CA ILE A 79 6.22 5.64 -6.54
C ILE A 79 6.10 6.26 -7.95
N GLY A 80 6.64 7.46 -8.14
CA GLY A 80 6.61 8.18 -9.42
C GLY A 80 7.08 7.33 -10.59
N THR A 81 6.56 7.61 -11.77
CA THR A 81 6.99 7.00 -13.02
C THR A 81 7.79 8.01 -13.86
N SER A 82 8.70 7.51 -14.70
CA SER A 82 9.46 8.38 -15.63
C SER A 82 8.57 9.25 -16.51
N ALA A 83 7.38 8.76 -16.88
CA ALA A 83 6.42 9.50 -17.67
C ALA A 83 5.84 10.70 -16.91
N LEU A 84 5.57 10.55 -15.62
CA LEU A 84 5.09 11.65 -14.77
C LEU A 84 6.18 12.68 -14.52
N ASP A 85 7.39 12.24 -14.27
CA ASP A 85 8.55 13.13 -14.10
C ASP A 85 8.85 13.90 -15.39
N ALA A 86 8.78 13.26 -16.55
CA ALA A 86 8.96 13.92 -17.84
C ALA A 86 7.90 15.00 -18.10
N ARG A 87 6.63 14.75 -17.73
CA ARG A 87 5.56 15.77 -17.85
C ARG A 87 5.82 16.97 -16.94
N ALA A 88 6.21 16.72 -15.68
CA ALA A 88 6.56 17.78 -14.77
C ALA A 88 7.72 18.64 -15.31
N GLN A 89 8.75 17.99 -15.90
CA GLN A 89 9.88 18.67 -16.52
C GLN A 89 9.47 19.54 -17.73
N VAL A 90 8.56 19.04 -18.59
CA VAL A 90 8.07 19.84 -19.72
C VAL A 90 7.41 21.13 -19.24
N ILE A 91 6.57 21.04 -18.19
CA ILE A 91 5.93 22.21 -17.60
C ILE A 91 6.97 23.14 -16.99
N GLY A 92 7.91 22.59 -16.21
CA GLY A 92 8.99 23.37 -15.60
C GLY A 92 9.83 24.12 -16.62
N ASN A 93 10.22 23.45 -17.71
CA ASN A 93 11.00 24.08 -18.77
C ASN A 93 10.25 25.24 -19.44
N ALA A 94 8.93 25.11 -19.63
CA ALA A 94 8.10 26.16 -20.23
C ALA A 94 8.07 27.46 -19.39
N VAL A 95 8.30 27.35 -18.06
CA VAL A 95 8.31 28.50 -17.13
C VAL A 95 9.68 28.81 -16.55
N GLY A 96 10.75 28.19 -17.07
CA GLY A 96 12.11 28.38 -16.58
C GLY A 96 12.37 27.88 -15.16
N ALA A 97 11.62 26.87 -14.72
CA ALA A 97 11.73 26.30 -13.38
C ALA A 97 12.31 24.90 -13.40
N VAL A 98 13.07 24.55 -12.36
CA VAL A 98 13.45 23.17 -12.06
C VAL A 98 12.31 22.50 -11.30
N THR A 99 11.93 21.29 -11.70
CA THR A 99 10.82 20.53 -11.09
C THR A 99 11.32 19.34 -10.30
N ALA A 100 10.69 19.08 -9.15
CA ALA A 100 10.84 17.86 -8.36
C ALA A 100 9.45 17.34 -8.01
N SER A 101 9.12 16.15 -8.52
CA SER A 101 7.82 15.52 -8.27
C SER A 101 7.95 14.41 -7.22
N HIS A 102 6.97 14.32 -6.34
CA HIS A 102 6.87 13.32 -5.29
C HIS A 102 5.49 12.68 -5.30
N TYR A 103 5.45 11.34 -5.29
CA TYR A 103 4.21 10.58 -5.45
C TYR A 103 4.03 9.61 -4.27
N GLU A 104 3.13 9.95 -3.36
CA GLU A 104 2.78 9.13 -2.21
C GLU A 104 1.53 8.32 -2.49
N VAL A 105 1.47 7.10 -1.95
CA VAL A 105 0.29 6.25 -2.06
C VAL A 105 -0.10 5.72 -0.70
N ASN A 106 -1.34 5.99 -0.30
CA ASN A 106 -2.02 5.23 0.74
C ASN A 106 -2.88 4.16 0.07
N TYR A 107 -2.76 2.91 0.49
CA TYR A 107 -3.52 1.83 -0.11
C TYR A 107 -4.25 1.00 0.94
N PHE A 108 -5.29 0.36 0.46
CA PHE A 108 -6.08 -0.61 1.18
C PHE A 108 -6.33 -1.78 0.23
N ASP A 109 -5.98 -2.99 0.64
CA ASP A 109 -6.03 -4.20 -0.18
C ASP A 109 -6.73 -5.31 0.58
N LEU A 110 -7.64 -6.01 -0.09
CA LEU A 110 -8.35 -7.19 0.41
C LEU A 110 -8.02 -8.35 -0.50
N GLY A 111 -7.72 -9.51 0.08
CA GLY A 111 -7.34 -10.63 -0.75
C GLY A 111 -7.30 -11.96 -0.04
N VAL A 112 -6.65 -12.90 -0.69
CA VAL A 112 -6.43 -14.25 -0.19
C VAL A 112 -4.95 -14.59 -0.18
N ARG A 113 -4.52 -15.31 0.88
CA ARG A 113 -3.18 -15.86 1.05
C ARG A 113 -3.31 -17.38 1.09
N TYR A 114 -2.72 -18.05 0.12
CA TYR A 114 -2.70 -19.51 0.07
C TYR A 114 -1.33 -20.02 0.49
N HIS A 115 -1.31 -20.79 1.57
CA HIS A 115 -0.12 -21.47 2.08
C HIS A 115 0.06 -22.79 1.38
N LEU A 116 1.21 -22.99 0.74
CA LEU A 116 1.55 -24.25 0.09
C LEU A 116 1.72 -25.35 1.15
N PRO A 117 1.22 -26.59 0.90
CA PRO A 117 1.25 -27.69 1.84
C PRO A 117 2.66 -28.31 1.95
N ILE A 118 3.65 -27.50 2.36
CA ILE A 118 5.03 -27.95 2.55
C ILE A 118 5.30 -28.05 4.04
N THR A 119 5.79 -29.23 4.48
CA THR A 119 6.17 -29.49 5.85
C THR A 119 7.58 -28.95 6.12
N GLY A 120 7.78 -28.23 7.24
CA GLY A 120 9.08 -27.70 7.63
C GLY A 120 8.98 -26.39 8.41
N MET A 121 10.10 -25.74 8.65
CA MET A 121 10.16 -24.43 9.32
C MET A 121 9.68 -23.27 8.43
N LEU A 122 9.81 -23.43 7.13
CA LEU A 122 9.47 -22.42 6.13
C LEU A 122 8.18 -22.81 5.43
N HIS A 123 7.20 -21.94 5.46
CA HIS A 123 5.89 -22.12 4.85
C HIS A 123 5.72 -21.14 3.68
N PRO A 124 5.98 -21.57 2.44
CA PRO A 124 5.75 -20.73 1.27
C PRO A 124 4.28 -20.39 1.12
N PHE A 125 4.00 -19.20 0.59
CA PHE A 125 2.64 -18.77 0.29
C PHE A 125 2.58 -17.93 -0.98
N VAL A 126 1.40 -17.84 -1.54
CA VAL A 126 1.05 -16.91 -2.62
C VAL A 126 -0.08 -16.02 -2.17
N VAL A 127 -0.12 -14.79 -2.67
CA VAL A 127 -1.17 -13.81 -2.38
C VAL A 127 -1.77 -13.27 -3.64
N LEU A 128 -3.08 -13.03 -3.59
CA LEU A 128 -3.83 -12.33 -4.62
C LEU A 128 -4.78 -11.37 -3.93
N GLY A 129 -4.76 -10.10 -4.34
CA GLY A 129 -5.57 -9.06 -3.72
C GLY A 129 -6.10 -8.05 -4.72
N ALA A 130 -7.14 -7.35 -4.29
CA ALA A 130 -7.72 -6.23 -4.99
C ALA A 130 -8.12 -5.16 -3.98
N GLY A 131 -7.92 -3.90 -4.35
CA GLY A 131 -8.13 -2.81 -3.41
C GLY A 131 -8.20 -1.44 -4.06
N VAL A 132 -7.91 -0.44 -3.25
CA VAL A 132 -7.92 0.96 -3.65
C VAL A 132 -6.62 1.62 -3.22
N ALA A 133 -6.00 2.35 -4.13
CA ALA A 133 -4.83 3.19 -3.90
C ALA A 133 -5.22 4.67 -4.04
N GLN A 134 -4.94 5.47 -3.03
CA GLN A 134 -5.01 6.92 -3.10
C GLN A 134 -3.63 7.46 -3.43
N VAL A 135 -3.44 7.83 -4.68
CA VAL A 135 -2.20 8.44 -5.18
C VAL A 135 -2.27 9.93 -4.94
N ARG A 136 -1.29 10.47 -4.22
CA ARG A 136 -1.11 11.91 -4.02
C ARG A 136 0.16 12.34 -4.72
N SER A 137 0.04 13.28 -5.64
CA SER A 137 1.19 13.89 -6.29
C SER A 137 1.41 15.31 -5.78
N VAL A 138 2.68 15.65 -5.58
CA VAL A 138 3.15 16.98 -5.21
C VAL A 138 4.31 17.31 -6.13
N THR A 139 4.15 18.34 -6.95
CA THR A 139 5.23 18.86 -7.81
C THR A 139 5.70 20.20 -7.27
N ASN A 140 6.97 20.28 -6.92
CA ASN A 140 7.63 21.48 -6.46
C ASN A 140 8.37 22.14 -7.62
N PHE A 141 8.27 23.46 -7.72
CA PHE A 141 8.96 24.27 -8.70
C PHE A 141 10.02 25.12 -8.01
N THR A 142 11.19 25.26 -8.65
CA THR A 142 12.29 26.11 -8.16
C THR A 142 12.72 27.02 -9.28
N VAL A 143 12.61 28.33 -9.08
CA VAL A 143 13.05 29.38 -10.02
C VAL A 143 14.18 30.16 -9.39
N GLY A 144 15.32 30.23 -10.07
CA GLY A 144 16.50 30.96 -9.54
C GLY A 144 16.99 30.46 -8.17
N GLY A 145 16.74 29.17 -7.82
CA GLY A 145 17.10 28.60 -6.51
C GLY A 145 16.05 28.81 -5.41
N VAL A 146 14.93 29.49 -5.70
CA VAL A 146 13.85 29.76 -4.74
C VAL A 146 12.65 28.86 -5.04
N ALA A 147 12.15 28.17 -4.00
CA ALA A 147 10.93 27.38 -4.11
C ALA A 147 9.73 28.29 -4.40
N THR A 148 9.02 28.00 -5.47
CA THR A 148 7.92 28.84 -5.98
C THR A 148 6.67 27.97 -6.15
N SER A 149 5.51 28.46 -5.71
CA SER A 149 4.25 27.73 -5.88
C SER A 149 3.79 27.75 -7.34
N PRO A 150 3.07 26.73 -7.83
CA PRO A 150 2.50 26.71 -9.17
C PRO A 150 1.63 27.93 -9.45
N ASP A 151 0.82 28.34 -8.47
CA ASP A 151 -0.07 29.50 -8.58
C ASP A 151 0.70 30.82 -8.83
N ALA A 152 1.88 30.99 -8.17
CA ALA A 152 2.74 32.15 -8.37
C ALA A 152 3.39 32.18 -9.76
N LEU A 153 3.45 31.02 -10.44
CA LEU A 153 3.92 30.88 -11.83
C LEU A 153 2.76 30.95 -12.84
N GLY A 154 1.54 31.16 -12.38
CA GLY A 154 0.35 31.17 -13.24
C GLY A 154 0.02 29.78 -13.82
N ILE A 155 0.49 28.68 -13.17
CA ILE A 155 0.31 27.32 -13.65
C ILE A 155 -0.84 26.66 -12.89
N SER A 156 -1.80 26.11 -13.63
CA SER A 156 -2.78 25.19 -13.08
C SER A 156 -2.34 23.76 -13.33
N LEU A 157 -1.94 23.04 -12.27
CA LEU A 157 -1.56 21.64 -12.37
C LEU A 157 -2.81 20.77 -12.46
N GLY A 158 -2.82 19.81 -13.38
CA GLY A 158 -3.82 18.75 -13.42
C GLY A 158 -3.74 17.87 -12.16
N SER A 159 -4.79 17.10 -11.90
CA SER A 159 -4.88 16.22 -10.71
C SER A 159 -3.84 15.10 -10.68
N ASP A 160 -3.14 14.85 -11.77
CA ASP A 160 -2.03 13.92 -11.93
C ASP A 160 -0.69 14.47 -11.39
N LEU A 161 -0.51 15.80 -11.37
CA LEU A 161 0.69 16.49 -10.89
C LEU A 161 0.48 17.32 -9.62
N GLY A 162 -0.78 17.61 -9.26
CA GLY A 162 -1.13 18.42 -8.09
C GLY A 162 -2.46 18.00 -7.50
N GLY A 163 -2.52 16.86 -6.80
CA GLY A 163 -3.78 16.42 -6.21
C GLY A 163 -3.75 15.02 -5.61
N ALA A 164 -4.93 14.51 -5.27
CA ALA A 164 -5.11 13.16 -4.76
C ALA A 164 -6.17 12.42 -5.58
N LEU A 165 -5.80 11.30 -6.17
CA LEU A 165 -6.67 10.44 -6.97
C LEU A 165 -6.81 9.06 -6.32
N LYS A 166 -8.05 8.56 -6.26
CA LYS A 166 -8.31 7.18 -5.86
C LYS A 166 -8.38 6.30 -7.11
N LYS A 167 -7.60 5.24 -7.15
CA LYS A 167 -7.48 4.32 -8.27
C LYS A 167 -7.61 2.87 -7.79
N PRO A 168 -8.19 1.96 -8.59
CA PRO A 168 -8.18 0.55 -8.27
C PRO A 168 -6.75 -0.01 -8.19
N LEU A 169 -6.53 -0.92 -7.26
CA LEU A 169 -5.27 -1.63 -7.05
C LEU A 169 -5.51 -3.12 -7.23
N LEU A 170 -4.62 -3.79 -7.96
CA LEU A 170 -4.52 -5.25 -8.00
C LEU A 170 -3.17 -5.66 -7.46
N THR A 171 -3.13 -6.68 -6.62
CA THR A 171 -1.90 -7.18 -5.99
C THR A 171 -1.75 -8.68 -6.26
N LEU A 172 -0.56 -9.08 -6.67
CA LEU A 172 -0.12 -10.46 -6.81
C LEU A 172 1.24 -10.61 -6.14
N GLY A 173 1.45 -11.70 -5.42
CA GLY A 173 2.74 -11.90 -4.78
C GLY A 173 2.94 -13.29 -4.24
N GLY A 174 4.08 -13.47 -3.58
CA GLY A 174 4.40 -14.68 -2.87
C GLY A 174 5.55 -14.46 -1.91
N GLY A 175 5.68 -15.38 -0.98
CA GLY A 175 6.68 -15.25 0.06
C GLY A 175 6.84 -16.52 0.88
N VAL A 176 7.53 -16.36 1.97
CA VAL A 176 7.81 -17.43 2.92
C VAL A 176 7.57 -16.94 4.33
N THR A 177 6.79 -17.68 5.11
CA THR A 177 6.60 -17.49 6.54
C THR A 177 7.56 -18.40 7.31
N ALA A 178 8.34 -17.86 8.22
CA ALA A 178 9.12 -18.58 9.21
C ALA A 178 8.49 -18.45 10.60
N LYS A 179 8.07 -19.55 11.20
CA LYS A 179 7.57 -19.58 12.58
C LYS A 179 8.74 -19.75 13.55
N PHE A 180 8.93 -18.83 14.49
CA PHE A 180 10.00 -18.90 15.48
C PHE A 180 9.50 -19.13 16.92
N ALA A 181 8.18 -19.03 17.14
CA ALA A 181 7.50 -19.41 18.38
C ALA A 181 6.08 -19.86 18.08
N LYS A 182 5.35 -20.38 19.10
CA LYS A 182 3.98 -20.87 18.90
C LYS A 182 3.05 -19.85 18.27
N ARG A 183 3.24 -18.56 18.58
CA ARG A 183 2.36 -17.47 18.13
C ARG A 183 3.03 -16.46 17.21
N TYR A 184 4.36 -16.39 17.17
CA TYR A 184 5.09 -15.36 16.43
C TYR A 184 5.65 -15.91 15.12
N PHE A 185 5.66 -15.08 14.10
CA PHE A 185 6.21 -15.41 12.80
C PHE A 185 6.89 -14.19 12.16
N VAL A 186 7.75 -14.48 11.20
CA VAL A 186 8.36 -13.49 10.30
C VAL A 186 8.04 -13.89 8.88
N ASP A 187 7.64 -12.93 8.07
CA ASP A 187 7.38 -13.10 6.65
C ASP A 187 8.40 -12.36 5.81
N GLY A 188 8.85 -13.00 4.74
CA GLY A 188 9.54 -12.38 3.63
C GLY A 188 8.73 -12.56 2.36
N SER A 189 8.39 -11.48 1.64
CA SER A 189 7.57 -11.58 0.44
C SER A 189 7.96 -10.60 -0.65
N LEU A 190 7.68 -10.98 -1.88
CA LEU A 190 7.72 -10.12 -3.06
C LEU A 190 6.28 -9.91 -3.54
N ARG A 191 5.84 -8.65 -3.59
CA ARG A 191 4.49 -8.29 -4.04
C ARG A 191 4.57 -7.35 -5.24
N TYR A 192 3.88 -7.70 -6.30
CA TYR A 192 3.64 -6.85 -7.45
C TYR A 192 2.26 -6.22 -7.33
N GLY A 193 2.18 -4.90 -7.43
CA GLY A 193 0.95 -4.14 -7.42
C GLY A 193 0.77 -3.40 -8.74
N ARG A 194 -0.44 -3.45 -9.30
CA ARG A 194 -0.86 -2.66 -10.45
C ARG A 194 -1.94 -1.69 -10.03
N ILE A 195 -1.61 -0.41 -9.97
CA ILE A 195 -2.57 0.68 -9.80
C ILE A 195 -3.11 1.00 -11.19
N LEU A 196 -4.41 0.76 -11.41
CA LEU A 196 -5.02 0.89 -12.72
C LEU A 196 -5.26 2.36 -13.08
N ALA A 197 -5.16 2.67 -14.37
CA ALA A 197 -5.53 3.97 -14.90
C ALA A 197 -7.06 4.20 -14.77
N ARG A 198 -7.49 5.44 -14.57
CA ARG A 198 -8.90 5.81 -14.68
C ARG A 198 -9.21 6.22 -16.13
N THR A 199 -9.90 5.37 -16.85
CA THR A 199 -10.16 5.50 -18.29
C THR A 199 -11.02 6.71 -18.66
N ASN A 200 -11.75 7.33 -17.73
CA ASN A 200 -12.81 8.28 -18.04
C ASN A 200 -12.53 9.76 -17.70
N GLN A 201 -11.35 10.11 -17.18
CA GLN A 201 -11.13 11.48 -16.69
C GLN A 201 -9.84 12.18 -17.12
N ILE A 202 -8.86 11.46 -17.65
CA ILE A 202 -7.58 12.06 -18.07
C ILE A 202 -7.11 11.34 -19.34
N GLU A 203 -7.09 12.05 -20.45
CA GLU A 203 -6.41 11.63 -21.69
C GLU A 203 -4.93 11.38 -21.35
N ASN A 204 -4.45 10.13 -21.36
CA ASN A 204 -3.12 9.67 -20.98
C ASN A 204 -2.88 9.30 -19.48
N ASP A 205 -3.90 8.92 -18.70
CA ASP A 205 -3.66 8.30 -17.40
C ASP A 205 -3.02 6.91 -17.60
N THR A 206 -1.75 6.79 -17.29
CA THR A 206 -1.02 5.52 -17.32
C THR A 206 -1.09 4.87 -15.93
N GLY A 207 -1.40 3.56 -15.89
CA GLY A 207 -1.34 2.81 -14.63
C GLY A 207 0.09 2.78 -14.07
N ILE A 208 0.20 2.63 -12.74
CA ILE A 208 1.48 2.59 -12.03
C ILE A 208 1.74 1.16 -11.59
N ASN A 209 2.91 0.63 -11.95
CA ASN A 209 3.40 -0.66 -11.47
C ASN A 209 4.26 -0.43 -10.23
N THR A 210 4.05 -1.23 -9.21
CA THR A 210 4.83 -1.22 -7.98
C THR A 210 5.33 -2.64 -7.69
N THR A 211 6.60 -2.78 -7.35
CA THR A 211 7.15 -4.03 -6.84
C THR A 211 7.68 -3.77 -5.44
N ARG A 212 7.21 -4.55 -4.46
CA ARG A 212 7.59 -4.41 -3.05
C ARG A 212 8.31 -5.66 -2.59
N LEU A 213 9.56 -5.50 -2.14
CA LEU A 213 10.25 -6.52 -1.35
C LEU A 213 9.92 -6.22 0.12
N GLN A 214 9.15 -7.08 0.75
CA GLN A 214 8.50 -6.85 2.04
C GLN A 214 9.01 -7.82 3.10
N LEU A 215 9.25 -7.30 4.29
CA LEU A 215 9.49 -8.05 5.51
C LEU A 215 8.39 -7.72 6.50
N GLY A 216 7.86 -8.74 7.14
CA GLY A 216 6.80 -8.63 8.14
C GLY A 216 7.11 -9.36 9.41
N VAL A 217 6.55 -8.87 10.51
CA VAL A 217 6.56 -9.55 11.82
C VAL A 217 5.13 -9.60 12.32
N GLY A 218 4.69 -10.79 12.70
CA GLY A 218 3.29 -10.98 13.07
C GLY A 218 3.06 -11.92 14.24
N VAL A 219 1.83 -11.90 14.71
CA VAL A 219 1.33 -12.74 15.80
C VAL A 219 0.05 -13.46 15.35
N LYS A 220 -0.07 -14.73 15.74
CA LYS A 220 -1.25 -15.60 15.50
C LYS A 220 -2.08 -15.75 16.76
N PHE A 221 -3.41 -15.81 16.57
CA PHE A 221 -4.38 -15.96 17.66
C PHE A 221 -5.24 -17.20 17.48
#